data_3beffc1ec06fe86da9ad884d7cfda805
#
_entry.id   3beffc1ec06fe86da9ad884d7cfda805
#
_cell.length_a   1.000
_cell.length_b   1.000
_cell.length_c   1.000
_cell.angle_alpha   90.00
_cell.angle_beta   90.00
_cell.angle_gamma   90.00
#
_symmetry.space_group_name_H-M   'P 1'
#
loop_
_entity.id
_entity.type
_entity.pdbx_description
1 polymer ?
#
loop_
_entity_poly.entity_id
_entity_poly.type
_entity_poly.pdbx_seq_one_letter_code
_entity_poly.pdbx_strand_id
1 'polypeptide(L)'
;SGSRVKILENSIVNRDVSGLGADHINDVDLNNVQQIEVIRGPSSLLYTNGTVGGIINIVDNSIAQDDVERAVKIGLESQSVNDGETQSLFYQDNIQNINVSFSYKDSSFGNFDVPNGAIIHMEEEHHDEDEDHDEEEEHEEENLGYLANSDFASESLKFGASTTGDWGFIGFSVASIESMYGIPFHGEEHEDEHGDEHGEEEGHDEHEGERIFSNTESDKFDVRGSLNIDSNLISKVDFFIRDTDYSLTEQHAEEEEHEEEDHDEDEHEGHEGHEEGPTTFTNDAVEAGFIFDLSNDLMSQKLAVNLVN
;
A
#
# COMPACT_ATOMS: atom_id res chain seq x y z
N SER A 1 -4.37 9.31 -7.09
CA SER A 1 -3.52 10.52 -7.03
C SER A 1 -2.23 10.37 -7.85
N GLY A 2 -1.87 9.17 -8.16
CA GLY A 2 -0.77 8.81 -9.04
C GLY A 2 0.55 9.54 -8.72
N SER A 3 1.28 9.90 -9.75
CA SER A 3 2.62 10.49 -9.66
C SER A 3 2.67 11.98 -9.19
N ARG A 4 1.53 12.61 -8.88
CA ARG A 4 1.50 14.05 -8.53
C ARG A 4 1.90 14.35 -7.09
N VAL A 5 1.61 13.45 -6.17
CA VAL A 5 2.00 13.53 -4.76
C VAL A 5 2.83 12.30 -4.45
N LYS A 6 4.01 12.50 -3.87
CA LYS A 6 4.84 11.38 -3.41
C LYS A 6 4.78 11.23 -1.91
N ILE A 7 4.80 9.98 -1.47
CA ILE A 7 4.93 9.62 -0.07
C ILE A 7 6.39 9.30 0.21
N LEU A 8 6.89 9.84 1.31
CA LEU A 8 8.23 9.60 1.83
C LEU A 8 8.11 9.02 3.23
N GLU A 9 9.01 8.13 3.55
CA GLU A 9 9.28 7.67 4.91
C GLU A 9 10.65 8.18 5.34
N ASN A 10 10.67 8.98 6.40
CA ASN A 10 11.90 9.55 6.94
C ASN A 10 12.73 10.32 5.89
N SER A 11 12.04 11.09 5.03
CA SER A 11 12.63 11.87 3.92
C SER A 11 13.18 11.06 2.75
N ILE A 12 12.92 9.77 2.68
CA ILE A 12 13.30 8.88 1.58
C ILE A 12 12.02 8.44 0.85
N VAL A 13 12.04 8.42 -0.49
CA VAL A 13 10.87 8.07 -1.30
C VAL A 13 10.42 6.66 -0.99
N ASN A 14 9.11 6.46 -0.77
CA ASN A 14 8.54 5.13 -0.69
C ASN A 14 8.47 4.52 -2.09
N ARG A 15 8.99 3.29 -2.24
CA ARG A 15 9.11 2.58 -3.53
C ARG A 15 8.07 1.47 -3.62
N ASP A 16 6.82 1.88 -3.71
CA ASP A 16 5.69 1.00 -3.97
C ASP A 16 5.15 1.20 -5.40
N VAL A 17 4.14 0.45 -5.78
CA VAL A 17 3.47 0.54 -7.08
C VAL A 17 2.16 1.34 -7.02
N SER A 18 1.85 2.01 -5.91
CA SER A 18 0.61 2.80 -5.74
C SER A 18 0.41 3.92 -6.77
N GLY A 19 1.46 4.25 -7.51
CA GLY A 19 1.40 5.19 -8.62
C GLY A 19 0.91 4.60 -9.94
N LEU A 20 0.79 3.29 -10.08
CA LEU A 20 0.39 2.61 -11.31
C LEU A 20 -1.12 2.61 -11.51
N GLY A 21 -1.90 2.45 -10.45
CA GLY A 21 -3.36 2.41 -10.48
C GLY A 21 -4.00 3.07 -9.26
N ALA A 22 -5.30 3.31 -9.32
CA ALA A 22 -6.07 3.86 -8.20
C ALA A 22 -6.44 2.79 -7.16
N ASP A 23 -6.39 1.57 -7.55
CA ASP A 23 -6.67 0.32 -6.86
C ASP A 23 -5.49 -0.16 -5.99
N HIS A 24 -4.27 0.31 -6.26
CA HIS A 24 -3.10 -0.03 -5.45
C HIS A 24 -2.98 0.87 -4.22
N ILE A 25 -2.80 0.25 -3.06
CA ILE A 25 -2.58 0.96 -1.80
C ILE A 25 -1.13 1.44 -1.67
N ASN A 26 -0.92 2.42 -0.78
CA ASN A 26 0.45 2.83 -0.42
C ASN A 26 1.00 1.89 0.66
N ASP A 27 2.20 1.36 0.42
CA ASP A 27 2.92 0.52 1.38
C ASP A 27 3.57 1.39 2.48
N VAL A 28 2.78 1.75 3.51
CA VAL A 28 3.21 2.61 4.61
C VAL A 28 2.71 2.07 5.94
N ASP A 29 3.64 1.73 6.83
CA ASP A 29 3.30 1.43 8.22
C ASP A 29 3.11 2.72 9.02
N LEU A 30 1.87 2.97 9.46
CA LEU A 30 1.52 4.11 10.32
C LEU A 30 1.68 3.81 11.81
N ASN A 31 2.18 2.63 12.17
CA ASN A 31 2.51 2.32 13.56
C ASN A 31 3.70 3.19 14.01
N ASN A 32 3.62 3.75 15.21
CA ASN A 32 4.68 4.56 15.79
C ASN A 32 5.12 5.81 14.99
N VAL A 33 4.22 6.37 14.17
CA VAL A 33 4.47 7.65 13.51
C VAL A 33 4.61 8.76 14.53
N GLN A 34 5.68 9.54 14.42
CA GLN A 34 5.95 10.71 15.27
C GLN A 34 5.35 11.98 14.66
N GLN A 35 5.45 12.11 13.34
CA GLN A 35 5.05 13.30 12.61
C GLN A 35 4.69 12.98 11.17
N ILE A 36 3.69 13.68 10.63
CA ILE A 36 3.38 13.70 9.21
C ILE A 36 3.59 15.14 8.71
N GLU A 37 4.47 15.30 7.74
CA GLU A 37 4.84 16.59 7.16
C GLU A 37 4.24 16.72 5.75
N VAL A 38 3.59 17.83 5.46
CA VAL A 38 3.10 18.15 4.10
C VAL A 38 3.98 19.25 3.51
N ILE A 39 4.82 18.89 2.55
CA ILE A 39 5.80 19.78 1.92
C ILE A 39 5.28 20.18 0.55
N ARG A 40 5.09 21.48 0.33
CA ARG A 40 4.60 22.05 -0.92
C ARG A 40 5.61 23.01 -1.54
N GLY A 41 5.53 23.15 -2.87
CA GLY A 41 6.33 24.11 -3.62
C GLY A 41 7.80 23.67 -3.81
N PRO A 42 8.73 24.62 -4.06
CA PRO A 42 10.10 24.29 -4.45
C PRO A 42 10.92 23.48 -3.44
N SER A 43 10.53 23.53 -2.15
CA SER A 43 11.21 22.75 -1.09
C SER A 43 11.12 21.25 -1.30
N SER A 44 10.12 20.77 -2.04
CA SER A 44 9.98 19.35 -2.38
C SER A 44 11.15 18.82 -3.23
N LEU A 45 11.82 19.69 -3.99
CA LEU A 45 12.95 19.32 -4.82
C LEU A 45 14.20 18.87 -4.02
N LEU A 46 14.27 19.20 -2.73
CA LEU A 46 15.35 18.72 -1.86
C LEU A 46 15.29 17.21 -1.62
N TYR A 47 14.11 16.63 -1.75
CA TYR A 47 13.86 15.22 -1.39
C TYR A 47 13.66 14.33 -2.62
N THR A 48 13.00 14.84 -3.66
CA THR A 48 12.71 14.06 -4.86
C THR A 48 12.38 14.96 -6.04
N ASN A 49 12.45 14.42 -7.24
CA ASN A 49 12.03 15.08 -8.47
C ASN A 49 10.59 14.69 -8.87
N GLY A 50 10.00 15.42 -9.80
CA GLY A 50 8.75 15.05 -10.47
C GLY A 50 7.47 15.18 -9.62
N THR A 51 7.50 15.86 -8.48
CA THR A 51 6.30 16.12 -7.65
C THR A 51 5.70 17.49 -7.98
N VAL A 52 4.51 17.49 -8.58
CA VAL A 52 3.77 18.74 -8.89
C VAL A 52 2.86 19.13 -7.71
N GLY A 53 2.27 18.16 -7.04
CA GLY A 53 1.33 18.37 -5.94
C GLY A 53 1.97 18.52 -4.56
N GLY A 54 3.24 18.14 -4.42
CA GLY A 54 3.96 18.16 -3.15
C GLY A 54 4.33 16.76 -2.63
N ILE A 55 4.72 16.70 -1.36
CA ILE A 55 5.21 15.51 -0.68
C ILE A 55 4.47 15.35 0.64
N ILE A 56 4.15 14.12 1.01
CA ILE A 56 3.75 13.73 2.35
C ILE A 56 4.93 12.92 2.92
N ASN A 57 5.60 13.46 3.95
CA ASN A 57 6.70 12.78 4.61
C ASN A 57 6.24 12.23 5.96
N ILE A 58 6.34 10.93 6.12
CA ILE A 58 5.99 10.21 7.34
C ILE A 58 7.29 9.99 8.12
N VAL A 59 7.35 10.54 9.32
CA VAL A 59 8.53 10.45 10.19
C VAL A 59 8.22 9.52 11.35
N ASP A 60 9.00 8.49 11.48
CA ASP A 60 8.99 7.59 12.62
C ASP A 60 10.28 7.73 13.47
N ASN A 61 10.36 6.98 14.56
CA ASN A 61 11.52 6.97 15.45
C ASN A 61 12.32 5.65 15.38
N SER A 62 12.29 4.96 14.25
CA SER A 62 13.05 3.72 14.07
C SER A 62 14.57 3.98 14.21
N ILE A 63 15.05 5.10 13.66
CA ILE A 63 16.40 5.61 13.85
C ILE A 63 16.30 6.92 14.64
N ALA A 64 16.41 6.82 15.96
CA ALA A 64 16.32 7.97 16.84
C ALA A 64 17.49 8.95 16.61
N GLN A 65 17.18 10.25 16.56
CA GLN A 65 18.14 11.33 16.31
C GLN A 65 18.69 11.94 17.60
N ASP A 66 17.98 11.69 18.70
CA ASP A 66 18.35 12.09 20.06
C ASP A 66 18.23 10.88 20.98
N ASP A 67 18.81 10.97 22.18
CA ASP A 67 18.69 9.92 23.18
C ASP A 67 17.23 9.73 23.58
N VAL A 68 16.76 8.48 23.53
CA VAL A 68 15.38 8.13 23.87
C VAL A 68 15.26 7.62 25.29
N GLU A 69 14.13 7.92 25.91
CA GLU A 69 13.75 7.29 27.18
C GLU A 69 13.09 5.93 26.90
N ARG A 70 13.24 5.00 27.85
CA ARG A 70 12.56 3.70 27.77
C ARG A 70 11.07 3.89 27.69
N ALA A 71 10.46 3.30 26.68
CA ALA A 71 9.02 3.27 26.50
C ALA A 71 8.56 1.91 25.97
N VAL A 72 7.37 1.48 26.42
CA VAL A 72 6.64 0.34 25.88
C VAL A 72 5.22 0.82 25.59
N LYS A 73 4.73 0.58 24.40
CA LYS A 73 3.32 0.82 24.02
C LYS A 73 2.73 -0.48 23.53
N ILE A 74 1.55 -0.82 24.01
CA ILE A 74 0.75 -1.95 23.52
C ILE A 74 -0.57 -1.38 23.07
N GLY A 75 -0.95 -1.66 21.85
CA GLY A 75 -2.23 -1.25 21.26
C GLY A 75 -3.10 -2.49 20.97
N LEU A 76 -4.36 -2.40 21.32
CA LEU A 76 -5.41 -3.33 20.94
C LEU A 76 -6.59 -2.50 20.46
N GLU A 77 -7.02 -2.71 19.24
CA GLU A 77 -8.11 -1.97 18.62
C GLU A 77 -9.07 -2.96 17.98
N SER A 78 -10.36 -2.65 18.06
CA SER A 78 -11.42 -3.38 17.37
C SER A 78 -12.38 -2.40 16.74
N GLN A 79 -12.80 -2.70 15.51
CA GLN A 79 -13.73 -1.88 14.72
C GLN A 79 -14.94 -2.75 14.33
N SER A 80 -16.15 -2.20 14.50
CA SER A 80 -17.37 -2.94 14.18
C SER A 80 -17.85 -2.75 12.74
N VAL A 81 -17.31 -1.78 12.02
CA VAL A 81 -17.72 -1.47 10.64
C VAL A 81 -17.21 -2.50 9.64
N ASN A 82 -16.21 -3.27 10.01
CA ASN A 82 -15.54 -4.27 9.16
C ASN A 82 -14.99 -5.44 9.99
N ASP A 83 -15.54 -5.68 11.17
CA ASP A 83 -15.08 -6.70 12.11
C ASP A 83 -13.55 -6.68 12.33
N GLY A 84 -12.97 -5.46 12.27
CA GLY A 84 -11.54 -5.25 12.27
C GLY A 84 -10.90 -5.42 13.63
N GLU A 85 -9.71 -6.01 13.65
CA GLU A 85 -8.86 -6.14 14.82
C GLU A 85 -7.43 -5.67 14.49
N THR A 86 -6.82 -4.95 15.43
CA THR A 86 -5.42 -4.54 15.33
C THR A 86 -4.71 -4.78 16.65
N GLN A 87 -3.54 -5.39 16.57
CA GLN A 87 -2.63 -5.59 17.70
C GLN A 87 -1.30 -4.91 17.38
N SER A 88 -0.76 -4.18 18.34
CA SER A 88 0.53 -3.52 18.15
C SER A 88 1.37 -3.53 19.40
N LEU A 89 2.69 -3.63 19.20
CA LEU A 89 3.72 -3.51 20.23
C LEU A 89 4.80 -2.57 19.75
N PHE A 90 5.14 -1.60 20.57
CA PHE A 90 6.29 -0.75 20.38
C PHE A 90 7.17 -0.74 21.62
N TYR A 91 8.47 -0.86 21.44
CA TYR A 91 9.49 -0.75 22.46
C TYR A 91 10.59 0.18 21.99
N GLN A 92 11.08 1.04 22.88
CA GLN A 92 12.32 1.78 22.70
C GLN A 92 13.10 1.88 24.02
N ASP A 93 14.41 1.98 23.92
CA ASP A 93 15.30 2.21 25.08
C ASP A 93 16.63 2.82 24.61
N ASN A 94 17.35 3.44 25.54
CA ASN A 94 18.76 3.81 25.36
C ASN A 94 19.62 2.93 26.27
N ILE A 95 20.41 2.08 25.63
CA ILE A 95 21.30 1.13 26.32
C ILE A 95 22.75 1.52 26.05
N GLN A 96 23.44 2.09 27.05
CA GLN A 96 24.83 2.49 26.91
C GLN A 96 25.10 3.43 25.71
N ASN A 97 24.27 4.46 25.55
CA ASN A 97 24.31 5.44 24.48
C ASN A 97 23.98 4.86 23.08
N ILE A 98 23.36 3.69 23.05
CA ILE A 98 22.77 3.13 21.85
C ILE A 98 21.25 3.16 22.02
N ASN A 99 20.55 3.93 21.19
CA ASN A 99 19.11 3.87 21.07
C ASN A 99 18.74 2.60 20.32
N VAL A 100 17.75 1.89 20.82
CA VAL A 100 17.15 0.73 20.14
C VAL A 100 15.65 0.93 20.07
N SER A 101 15.06 0.52 18.97
CA SER A 101 13.61 0.54 18.76
C SER A 101 13.15 -0.77 18.15
N PHE A 102 11.96 -1.19 18.51
CA PHE A 102 11.27 -2.34 17.94
C PHE A 102 9.78 -1.99 17.81
N SER A 103 9.18 -2.29 16.67
CA SER A 103 7.73 -2.21 16.49
C SER A 103 7.22 -3.43 15.76
N TYR A 104 6.05 -3.89 16.18
CA TYR A 104 5.27 -4.93 15.55
C TYR A 104 3.82 -4.48 15.46
N LYS A 105 3.18 -4.75 14.36
CA LYS A 105 1.75 -4.52 14.17
C LYS A 105 1.17 -5.64 13.32
N ASP A 106 0.02 -6.12 13.74
CA ASP A 106 -0.81 -7.06 13.00
C ASP A 106 -2.22 -6.49 12.93
N SER A 107 -2.83 -6.51 11.76
CA SER A 107 -4.17 -5.98 11.51
C SER A 107 -4.92 -6.88 10.55
N SER A 108 -6.18 -7.15 10.85
CA SER A 108 -7.09 -7.90 10.00
C SER A 108 -8.46 -7.21 10.00
N PHE A 109 -9.00 -6.98 8.83
CA PHE A 109 -10.28 -6.31 8.59
C PHE A 109 -11.06 -7.10 7.56
N GLY A 110 -12.34 -7.38 7.84
CA GLY A 110 -13.28 -7.90 6.87
C GLY A 110 -13.82 -6.82 5.94
N ASN A 111 -14.82 -7.17 5.15
CA ASN A 111 -15.48 -6.22 4.26
C ASN A 111 -16.16 -5.09 5.05
N PHE A 112 -16.16 -3.88 4.49
CA PHE A 112 -16.80 -2.72 5.10
C PHE A 112 -18.32 -2.81 5.01
N ASP A 113 -19.00 -2.72 6.15
CA ASP A 113 -20.45 -2.52 6.20
C ASP A 113 -20.81 -1.16 5.59
N VAL A 114 -21.77 -1.15 4.66
CA VAL A 114 -22.27 0.05 4.01
C VAL A 114 -23.78 0.15 4.17
N PRO A 115 -24.35 1.38 4.25
CA PRO A 115 -25.80 1.55 4.25
C PRO A 115 -26.42 1.04 2.95
N ASN A 116 -27.62 0.51 3.02
CA ASN A 116 -28.39 0.11 1.86
C ASN A 116 -28.51 1.25 0.83
N GLY A 117 -28.23 0.96 -0.45
CA GLY A 117 -28.23 1.96 -1.52
C GLY A 117 -26.97 2.84 -1.56
N ALA A 118 -25.91 2.50 -0.83
CA ALA A 118 -24.63 3.20 -0.90
C ALA A 118 -23.79 2.80 -2.13
N ILE A 119 -24.04 1.62 -2.70
CA ILE A 119 -23.41 1.15 -3.94
C ILE A 119 -24.30 1.57 -5.09
N ILE A 120 -23.77 2.37 -6.01
CA ILE A 120 -24.46 2.80 -7.22
C ILE A 120 -23.88 1.98 -8.36
N HIS A 121 -24.68 1.07 -8.92
CA HIS A 121 -24.37 0.45 -10.19
C HIS A 121 -24.63 1.49 -11.29
N MET A 122 -23.66 1.79 -12.13
CA MET A 122 -23.90 2.61 -13.32
C MET A 122 -24.49 1.68 -14.38
N GLU A 123 -25.80 1.74 -14.57
CA GLU A 123 -26.41 1.15 -15.75
C GLU A 123 -25.85 1.86 -16.98
N GLU A 124 -25.16 1.16 -17.87
CA GLU A 124 -24.90 1.66 -19.21
C GLU A 124 -26.23 1.66 -19.96
N GLU A 125 -26.67 2.86 -20.38
CA GLU A 125 -27.87 3.00 -21.19
C GLU A 125 -27.66 2.30 -22.53
N HIS A 126 -28.07 1.05 -22.65
CA HIS A 126 -28.23 0.41 -23.93
C HIS A 126 -29.38 1.09 -24.69
N HIS A 127 -29.04 1.96 -25.63
CA HIS A 127 -29.97 2.48 -26.61
C HIS A 127 -30.30 1.38 -27.66
N ASP A 128 -31.11 0.44 -27.31
CA ASP A 128 -31.79 -0.36 -28.32
C ASP A 128 -33.04 0.38 -28.79
N GLU A 129 -32.95 0.93 -30.02
CA GLU A 129 -34.09 1.41 -30.80
C GLU A 129 -34.83 0.19 -31.40
N ASP A 130 -35.57 -0.55 -30.59
CA ASP A 130 -36.66 -1.38 -31.18
C ASP A 130 -37.72 -1.71 -30.12
N GLU A 131 -38.95 -1.59 -30.58
CA GLU A 131 -40.24 -1.48 -29.93
C GLU A 131 -40.70 -2.74 -29.17
N ASP A 132 -41.45 -2.48 -28.07
CA ASP A 132 -42.49 -3.34 -27.49
C ASP A 132 -42.09 -4.62 -26.74
N HIS A 133 -41.59 -4.49 -25.50
CA HIS A 133 -41.93 -5.44 -24.46
C HIS A 133 -42.16 -4.72 -23.13
N ASP A 134 -43.45 -4.51 -22.77
CA ASP A 134 -43.91 -4.20 -21.43
C ASP A 134 -43.81 -5.46 -20.55
N GLU A 135 -42.64 -5.72 -20.00
CA GLU A 135 -42.48 -6.49 -18.77
C GLU A 135 -41.34 -5.80 -17.97
N GLU A 136 -41.77 -4.95 -17.02
CA GLU A 136 -40.88 -4.41 -15.99
C GLU A 136 -40.44 -5.58 -15.08
N GLU A 137 -39.41 -6.30 -15.46
CA GLU A 137 -38.68 -7.14 -14.52
C GLU A 137 -37.89 -6.19 -13.65
N GLU A 138 -38.42 -5.90 -12.44
CA GLU A 138 -37.69 -5.26 -11.38
C GLU A 138 -36.54 -6.22 -10.99
N HIS A 139 -35.34 -6.02 -11.57
CA HIS A 139 -34.13 -6.62 -11.04
C HIS A 139 -33.96 -6.09 -9.61
N GLU A 140 -34.35 -6.88 -8.61
CA GLU A 140 -34.06 -6.59 -7.21
C GLU A 140 -32.52 -6.66 -7.08
N GLU A 141 -31.85 -5.51 -7.24
CA GLU A 141 -30.44 -5.37 -6.91
C GLU A 141 -30.21 -5.90 -5.50
N GLU A 142 -29.45 -6.97 -5.36
CA GLU A 142 -29.10 -7.52 -4.06
C GLU A 142 -28.27 -6.49 -3.27
N ASN A 143 -28.91 -5.89 -2.30
CA ASN A 143 -28.30 -4.88 -1.44
C ASN A 143 -27.53 -5.61 -0.34
N LEU A 144 -26.31 -6.02 -0.65
CA LEU A 144 -25.46 -6.85 0.23
C LEU A 144 -25.23 -6.24 1.60
N GLY A 145 -25.40 -4.90 1.78
CA GLY A 145 -25.16 -4.22 3.05
C GLY A 145 -23.67 -4.10 3.41
N TYR A 146 -22.78 -4.58 2.56
CA TYR A 146 -21.33 -4.43 2.69
C TYR A 146 -20.69 -4.21 1.31
N LEU A 147 -19.50 -3.65 1.30
CA LEU A 147 -18.68 -3.48 0.10
C LEU A 147 -17.85 -4.74 -0.10
N ALA A 148 -18.19 -5.55 -1.10
CA ALA A 148 -17.46 -6.77 -1.43
C ALA A 148 -16.00 -6.47 -1.80
N ASN A 149 -15.09 -7.40 -1.52
CA ASN A 149 -13.65 -7.27 -1.77
C ASN A 149 -13.00 -6.02 -1.15
N SER A 150 -13.46 -5.57 0.01
CA SER A 150 -12.88 -4.45 0.73
C SER A 150 -12.11 -4.88 1.98
N ASP A 151 -11.88 -6.17 2.13
CA ASP A 151 -11.10 -6.76 3.20
C ASP A 151 -9.61 -6.39 3.09
N PHE A 152 -8.95 -6.32 4.25
CA PHE A 152 -7.55 -5.94 4.34
C PHE A 152 -6.88 -6.63 5.51
N ALA A 153 -5.66 -7.14 5.29
CA ALA A 153 -4.80 -7.64 6.36
C ALA A 153 -3.38 -7.07 6.16
N SER A 154 -2.69 -6.80 7.26
CA SER A 154 -1.30 -6.34 7.20
C SER A 154 -0.54 -6.71 8.45
N GLU A 155 0.68 -7.22 8.24
CA GLU A 155 1.66 -7.44 9.28
C GLU A 155 2.88 -6.55 9.03
N SER A 156 3.41 -5.89 10.06
CA SER A 156 4.64 -5.10 9.96
C SER A 156 5.57 -5.37 11.14
N LEU A 157 6.84 -5.51 10.81
CA LEU A 157 7.94 -5.65 11.77
C LEU A 157 9.00 -4.63 11.46
N LYS A 158 9.43 -3.86 12.46
CA LYS A 158 10.51 -2.89 12.29
C LYS A 158 11.46 -2.92 13.49
N PHE A 159 12.76 -2.92 13.22
CA PHE A 159 13.81 -2.79 14.21
C PHE A 159 14.75 -1.66 13.81
N GLY A 160 15.22 -0.89 14.77
CA GLY A 160 16.20 0.16 14.53
C GLY A 160 17.17 0.34 15.68
N ALA A 161 18.34 0.86 15.34
CA ALA A 161 19.35 1.27 16.33
C ALA A 161 20.09 2.51 15.86
N SER A 162 20.47 3.38 16.81
CA SER A 162 21.25 4.58 16.52
C SER A 162 22.14 4.95 17.70
N THR A 163 23.15 5.77 17.42
CA THR A 163 23.95 6.46 18.42
C THR A 163 23.97 7.95 18.15
N THR A 164 23.94 8.74 19.17
CA THR A 164 23.79 10.20 19.13
C THR A 164 24.86 10.90 19.91
N GLY A 165 25.08 12.17 19.66
CA GLY A 165 26.04 13.00 20.38
C GLY A 165 26.12 14.42 19.80
N ASP A 166 27.00 15.25 20.33
CA ASP A 166 27.23 16.62 19.83
C ASP A 166 27.66 16.66 18.34
N TRP A 167 28.23 15.55 17.85
CA TRP A 167 28.65 15.39 16.46
C TRP A 167 27.48 15.11 15.50
N GLY A 168 26.29 14.79 16.03
CA GLY A 168 25.13 14.39 15.31
C GLY A 168 24.63 12.98 15.66
N PHE A 169 24.17 12.22 14.70
CA PHE A 169 23.73 10.84 14.87
C PHE A 169 24.06 9.96 13.68
N ILE A 170 24.10 8.66 13.90
CA ILE A 170 24.09 7.62 12.88
C ILE A 170 23.29 6.42 13.37
N GLY A 171 22.54 5.80 12.49
CA GLY A 171 21.78 4.61 12.81
C GLY A 171 21.37 3.84 11.58
N PHE A 172 20.76 2.67 11.85
CA PHE A 172 20.19 1.81 10.83
C PHE A 172 18.82 1.30 11.28
N SER A 173 17.99 0.90 10.31
CA SER A 173 16.76 0.14 10.56
C SER A 173 16.53 -0.91 9.50
N VAL A 174 15.82 -1.96 9.91
CA VAL A 174 15.25 -2.98 9.01
C VAL A 174 13.74 -2.99 9.22
N ALA A 175 13.00 -3.12 8.15
CA ALA A 175 11.54 -3.21 8.19
C ALA A 175 11.07 -4.25 7.18
N SER A 176 10.06 -5.02 7.57
CA SER A 176 9.31 -5.92 6.72
C SER A 176 7.83 -5.60 6.86
N ILE A 177 7.12 -5.46 5.75
CA ILE A 177 5.69 -5.19 5.70
C ILE A 177 5.09 -6.17 4.70
N GLU A 178 4.10 -6.92 5.16
CA GLU A 178 3.28 -7.79 4.33
C GLU A 178 1.84 -7.31 4.40
N SER A 179 1.15 -7.23 3.26
CA SER A 179 -0.26 -6.86 3.23
C SER A 179 -1.00 -7.67 2.18
N MET A 180 -2.27 -7.95 2.49
CA MET A 180 -3.23 -8.49 1.55
C MET A 180 -4.45 -7.58 1.54
N TYR A 181 -4.97 -7.25 0.38
CA TYR A 181 -6.18 -6.45 0.26
C TYR A 181 -7.00 -6.88 -0.95
N GLY A 182 -8.33 -6.91 -0.76
CA GLY A 182 -9.26 -7.09 -1.84
C GLY A 182 -9.36 -5.84 -2.71
N ILE A 183 -9.72 -6.03 -3.98
CA ILE A 183 -10.00 -4.94 -4.92
C ILE A 183 -11.52 -4.87 -5.08
N PRO A 184 -12.19 -3.84 -4.51
CA PRO A 184 -13.63 -3.69 -4.63
C PRO A 184 -14.03 -3.53 -6.08
N PHE A 185 -14.88 -4.36 -6.54
CA PHE A 185 -15.46 -4.49 -7.87
C PHE A 185 -14.85 -3.71 -9.03
N HIS A 186 -14.31 -4.47 -9.97
CA HIS A 186 -14.58 -4.28 -11.38
C HIS A 186 -15.52 -5.42 -11.78
N GLY A 187 -16.82 -5.18 -11.84
CA GLY A 187 -17.73 -6.07 -12.51
C GLY A 187 -17.35 -6.04 -13.98
N GLU A 188 -16.64 -7.04 -14.48
CA GLU A 188 -16.58 -7.29 -15.90
C GLU A 188 -17.95 -7.81 -16.29
N GLU A 189 -18.72 -6.98 -16.97
CA GLU A 189 -19.85 -7.45 -17.76
C GLU A 189 -19.26 -8.34 -18.87
N HIS A 190 -19.34 -9.65 -18.68
CA HIS A 190 -19.15 -10.55 -19.81
C HIS A 190 -20.25 -10.26 -20.81
N GLU A 191 -19.93 -9.56 -21.90
CA GLU A 191 -20.75 -9.50 -23.10
C GLU A 191 -20.83 -10.92 -23.68
N ASP A 192 -21.78 -11.72 -23.20
CA ASP A 192 -22.16 -12.96 -23.84
C ASP A 192 -22.91 -12.64 -25.14
N GLU A 193 -22.15 -12.39 -26.22
CA GLU A 193 -22.64 -12.51 -27.59
C GLU A 193 -22.95 -13.99 -27.91
N HIS A 194 -23.99 -14.55 -27.35
CA HIS A 194 -24.56 -15.80 -27.88
C HIS A 194 -26.05 -15.66 -28.19
N GLY A 195 -26.29 -15.44 -29.51
CA GLY A 195 -27.60 -15.66 -30.10
C GLY A 195 -27.99 -17.14 -30.08
N ASP A 196 -29.26 -17.32 -29.73
CA ASP A 196 -30.17 -18.33 -30.18
C ASP A 196 -30.13 -19.78 -29.71
N GLU A 197 -31.24 -20.10 -29.11
CA GLU A 197 -32.06 -21.32 -29.11
C GLU A 197 -31.84 -22.38 -28.02
N HIS A 198 -32.84 -22.41 -27.15
CA HIS A 198 -33.48 -23.57 -26.50
C HIS A 198 -32.91 -24.17 -25.23
N GLY A 199 -33.76 -24.11 -24.20
CA GLY A 199 -33.87 -25.20 -23.23
C GLY A 199 -34.01 -24.72 -21.80
N GLU A 200 -35.24 -24.80 -21.30
CA GLU A 200 -35.60 -24.75 -19.90
C GLU A 200 -34.67 -25.67 -19.08
N GLU A 201 -34.03 -25.14 -18.03
CA GLU A 201 -34.05 -25.68 -16.66
C GLU A 201 -33.09 -24.92 -15.75
N GLU A 202 -33.68 -24.29 -14.78
CA GLU A 202 -33.29 -24.09 -13.36
C GLU A 202 -31.80 -24.24 -13.00
N GLY A 203 -31.17 -23.12 -12.72
CA GLY A 203 -29.86 -23.03 -12.09
C GLY A 203 -29.24 -21.67 -12.38
N HIS A 204 -29.83 -20.57 -11.83
CA HIS A 204 -29.07 -19.35 -11.70
C HIS A 204 -28.06 -19.61 -10.57
N ASP A 205 -26.89 -20.14 -10.94
CA ASP A 205 -25.72 -20.06 -10.09
C ASP A 205 -25.40 -18.56 -9.97
N GLU A 206 -25.57 -18.03 -8.77
CA GLU A 206 -25.19 -16.67 -8.40
C GLU A 206 -23.71 -16.52 -8.72
N HIS A 207 -23.38 -15.89 -9.86
CA HIS A 207 -22.02 -15.43 -10.13
C HIS A 207 -21.71 -14.30 -9.13
N GLU A 208 -21.35 -14.66 -7.90
CA GLU A 208 -20.62 -13.76 -7.03
C GLU A 208 -19.36 -13.38 -7.82
N GLY A 209 -19.25 -12.10 -8.20
CA GLY A 209 -18.14 -11.62 -9.03
C GLY A 209 -16.81 -12.12 -8.48
N GLU A 210 -15.98 -12.65 -9.35
CA GLU A 210 -14.71 -13.28 -9.05
C GLU A 210 -13.88 -12.39 -8.12
N ARG A 211 -13.42 -12.94 -6.99
CA ARG A 211 -12.66 -12.17 -6.00
C ARG A 211 -11.27 -11.85 -6.53
N ILE A 212 -10.98 -10.56 -6.73
CA ILE A 212 -9.64 -10.06 -7.05
C ILE A 212 -8.98 -9.54 -5.78
N PHE A 213 -7.75 -9.92 -5.55
CA PHE A 213 -6.98 -9.44 -4.40
C PHE A 213 -5.49 -9.31 -4.72
N SER A 214 -4.82 -8.45 -3.97
CA SER A 214 -3.40 -8.19 -4.09
C SER A 214 -2.66 -8.55 -2.81
N ASN A 215 -1.52 -9.23 -2.96
CA ASN A 215 -0.56 -9.45 -1.89
C ASN A 215 0.65 -8.56 -2.12
N THR A 216 1.10 -7.86 -1.08
CA THR A 216 2.32 -7.05 -1.12
C THR A 216 3.32 -7.53 -0.09
N GLU A 217 4.60 -7.52 -0.48
CA GLU A 217 5.75 -7.74 0.38
C GLU A 217 6.73 -6.60 0.19
N SER A 218 7.26 -6.05 1.28
CA SER A 218 8.18 -4.91 1.24
C SER A 218 9.23 -5.02 2.33
N ASP A 219 10.47 -5.26 1.93
CA ASP A 219 11.62 -5.27 2.81
C ASP A 219 12.47 -4.02 2.60
N LYS A 220 12.82 -3.35 3.70
CA LYS A 220 13.59 -2.10 3.67
C LYS A 220 14.76 -2.17 4.63
N PHE A 221 15.93 -1.79 4.16
CA PHE A 221 17.12 -1.56 4.98
C PHE A 221 17.57 -0.11 4.86
N ASP A 222 17.58 0.60 5.95
CA ASP A 222 17.99 2.01 6.00
C ASP A 222 19.26 2.21 6.81
N VAL A 223 20.15 3.05 6.31
CA VAL A 223 21.20 3.70 7.09
C VAL A 223 21.02 5.21 6.97
N ARG A 224 20.90 5.92 8.08
CA ARG A 224 20.75 7.38 8.10
C ARG A 224 21.66 8.00 9.13
N GLY A 225 22.07 9.21 8.85
CA GLY A 225 22.85 9.98 9.79
C GLY A 225 22.87 11.46 9.48
N SER A 226 23.35 12.19 10.45
CA SER A 226 23.55 13.63 10.40
C SER A 226 24.84 13.97 11.11
N LEU A 227 25.70 14.74 10.46
CA LEU A 227 26.98 15.17 10.98
C LEU A 227 26.99 16.69 11.14
N ASN A 228 27.20 17.17 12.35
CA ASN A 228 27.48 18.56 12.62
C ASN A 228 28.94 18.85 12.28
N ILE A 229 29.18 19.84 11.46
CA ILE A 229 30.53 20.20 10.97
C ILE A 229 30.87 21.60 11.41
N ASP A 230 32.00 21.75 12.10
CA ASP A 230 32.54 23.06 12.48
C ASP A 230 33.35 23.64 11.30
N SER A 231 32.64 24.22 10.33
CA SER A 231 33.25 24.83 9.14
C SER A 231 32.52 26.12 8.78
N ASN A 232 33.22 27.08 8.21
CA ASN A 232 32.65 28.34 7.76
C ASN A 232 31.76 28.22 6.52
N LEU A 233 31.72 27.06 5.87
CA LEU A 233 30.95 26.83 4.65
C LEU A 233 29.86 25.80 4.81
N ILE A 234 30.15 24.71 5.50
CA ILE A 234 29.20 23.58 5.70
C ILE A 234 29.00 23.45 7.20
N SER A 235 27.77 23.61 7.67
CA SER A 235 27.42 23.46 9.08
C SER A 235 26.88 22.07 9.42
N LYS A 236 26.29 21.39 8.44
CA LYS A 236 25.65 20.09 8.64
C LYS A 236 25.63 19.28 7.34
N VAL A 237 25.75 17.97 7.49
CA VAL A 237 25.53 17.02 6.38
C VAL A 237 24.59 15.94 6.88
N ASP A 238 23.40 15.87 6.28
CA ASP A 238 22.49 14.75 6.44
C ASP A 238 22.73 13.76 5.30
N PHE A 239 22.69 12.46 5.60
CA PHE A 239 22.85 11.41 4.58
C PHE A 239 21.95 10.22 4.87
N PHE A 240 21.63 9.50 3.78
CA PHE A 240 20.94 8.23 3.87
C PHE A 240 21.40 7.25 2.78
N ILE A 241 21.21 5.97 3.07
CA ILE A 241 21.24 4.87 2.11
C ILE A 241 20.00 4.02 2.44
N ARG A 242 19.23 3.67 1.43
CA ARG A 242 18.08 2.76 1.51
C ARG A 242 18.23 1.67 0.47
N ASP A 243 18.04 0.44 0.88
CA ASP A 243 17.79 -0.72 0.03
C ASP A 243 16.33 -1.13 0.21
N THR A 244 15.61 -1.27 -0.89
CA THR A 244 14.19 -1.67 -0.90
C THR A 244 14.01 -2.82 -1.85
N ASP A 245 13.36 -3.87 -1.37
CA ASP A 245 12.83 -4.98 -2.15
C ASP A 245 11.31 -4.97 -1.97
N TYR A 246 10.57 -4.76 -3.06
CA TYR A 246 9.12 -4.65 -3.05
C TYR A 246 8.50 -5.51 -4.13
N SER A 247 7.49 -6.29 -3.77
CA SER A 247 6.65 -7.00 -4.72
C SER A 247 5.16 -6.79 -4.43
N LEU A 248 4.36 -6.79 -5.48
CA LEU A 248 2.91 -6.86 -5.45
C LEU A 248 2.47 -7.93 -6.42
N THR A 249 1.68 -8.89 -5.95
CA THR A 249 1.06 -9.91 -6.79
C THR A 249 -0.45 -9.76 -6.74
N GLU A 250 -1.04 -9.48 -7.88
CA GLU A 250 -2.49 -9.44 -8.10
C GLU A 250 -2.95 -10.77 -8.65
N GLN A 251 -4.04 -11.30 -8.11
CA GLN A 251 -4.56 -12.62 -8.48
C GLN A 251 -6.06 -12.69 -8.24
N HIS A 252 -6.70 -13.57 -9.01
CA HIS A 252 -8.07 -13.98 -8.83
C HIS A 252 -8.14 -15.12 -7.81
N ALA A 253 -9.21 -15.21 -7.03
CA ALA A 253 -9.44 -16.37 -6.19
C ALA A 253 -9.74 -17.56 -7.12
N GLU A 254 -8.97 -18.63 -7.00
CA GLU A 254 -9.30 -19.88 -7.68
C GLU A 254 -10.61 -20.42 -7.10
N GLU A 255 -11.57 -20.78 -7.97
CA GLU A 255 -12.72 -21.56 -7.54
C GLU A 255 -12.21 -22.89 -6.98
N GLU A 256 -12.69 -23.29 -5.81
CA GLU A 256 -12.33 -24.60 -5.22
C GLU A 256 -12.66 -25.68 -6.26
N GLU A 257 -11.63 -26.40 -6.69
CA GLU A 257 -11.75 -27.54 -7.62
C GLU A 257 -12.89 -28.47 -7.13
N HIS A 258 -13.99 -28.51 -7.84
CA HIS A 258 -15.00 -29.55 -7.66
C HIS A 258 -14.33 -30.90 -7.89
N GLU A 259 -14.28 -31.73 -6.85
CA GLU A 259 -13.80 -33.11 -6.93
C GLU A 259 -14.48 -33.79 -8.13
N GLU A 260 -13.69 -34.15 -9.14
CA GLU A 260 -14.12 -34.89 -10.33
C GLU A 260 -14.76 -36.19 -9.90
N GLU A 261 -16.10 -36.26 -9.86
CA GLU A 261 -16.78 -37.54 -9.98
C GLU A 261 -16.80 -37.93 -11.47
N ASP A 262 -16.14 -39.07 -11.74
CA ASP A 262 -16.01 -39.76 -13.01
C ASP A 262 -17.28 -39.64 -13.89
N HIS A 263 -17.22 -38.87 -14.98
CA HIS A 263 -18.12 -39.00 -16.09
C HIS A 263 -17.38 -39.20 -17.41
N ASP A 264 -17.81 -40.25 -18.09
CA ASP A 264 -17.35 -40.85 -19.32
C ASP A 264 -17.02 -39.87 -20.46
N GLU A 265 -15.99 -40.26 -21.18
CA GLU A 265 -15.44 -39.71 -22.42
C GLU A 265 -16.53 -39.33 -23.46
N ASP A 266 -16.71 -38.01 -23.69
CA ASP A 266 -17.14 -37.50 -24.99
C ASP A 266 -16.30 -36.25 -25.32
N GLU A 267 -15.63 -36.33 -26.47
CA GLU A 267 -14.74 -35.33 -27.05
C GLU A 267 -15.50 -34.00 -27.32
N HIS A 268 -15.27 -33.00 -26.45
CA HIS A 268 -15.55 -31.59 -26.79
C HIS A 268 -14.22 -30.83 -26.87
N GLU A 269 -13.85 -30.50 -28.12
CA GLU A 269 -12.75 -29.59 -28.42
C GLU A 269 -13.04 -28.19 -27.84
N GLY A 270 -12.21 -27.77 -26.88
CA GLY A 270 -11.62 -26.46 -26.78
C GLY A 270 -12.53 -25.25 -26.51
N HIS A 271 -12.82 -24.98 -25.26
CA HIS A 271 -12.83 -23.60 -24.78
C HIS A 271 -11.56 -23.43 -23.93
N GLU A 272 -10.49 -22.88 -24.55
CA GLU A 272 -9.40 -22.28 -23.81
C GLU A 272 -9.95 -21.01 -23.13
N GLY A 273 -10.55 -21.15 -21.95
CA GLY A 273 -10.73 -20.04 -21.04
C GLY A 273 -9.34 -19.48 -20.75
N HIS A 274 -9.08 -18.24 -21.09
CA HIS A 274 -7.86 -17.56 -20.69
C HIS A 274 -7.96 -17.30 -19.18
N GLU A 275 -7.54 -18.28 -18.38
CA GLU A 275 -7.19 -18.03 -16.99
C GLU A 275 -6.00 -17.06 -17.00
N GLU A 276 -6.24 -15.79 -16.77
CA GLU A 276 -5.17 -14.82 -16.53
C GLU A 276 -4.52 -15.17 -15.20
N GLY A 277 -3.36 -15.80 -15.26
CA GLY A 277 -2.57 -16.16 -14.09
C GLY A 277 -2.13 -14.93 -13.30
N PRO A 278 -1.62 -15.11 -12.06
CA PRO A 278 -1.25 -14.00 -11.19
C PRO A 278 -0.26 -13.04 -11.88
N THR A 279 -0.50 -11.73 -11.74
CA THR A 279 0.39 -10.69 -12.25
C THR A 279 1.23 -10.11 -11.11
N THR A 280 2.56 -10.12 -11.27
CA THR A 280 3.49 -9.61 -10.25
C THR A 280 4.23 -8.38 -10.74
N PHE A 281 4.21 -7.34 -9.92
CA PHE A 281 4.99 -6.11 -10.08
C PHE A 281 6.09 -6.08 -9.03
N THR A 282 7.33 -5.77 -9.42
CA THR A 282 8.47 -5.62 -8.50
C THR A 282 9.11 -4.24 -8.61
N ASN A 283 9.68 -3.76 -7.52
CA ASN A 283 10.43 -2.53 -7.49
C ASN A 283 11.62 -2.62 -6.52
N ASP A 284 12.74 -3.10 -7.04
CA ASP A 284 13.97 -3.23 -6.29
C ASP A 284 14.82 -1.96 -6.52
N ALA A 285 15.19 -1.28 -5.45
CA ALA A 285 15.91 -0.02 -5.58
C ALA A 285 16.93 0.20 -4.47
N VAL A 286 18.12 0.65 -4.87
CA VAL A 286 19.10 1.18 -3.93
C VAL A 286 19.19 2.70 -4.10
N GLU A 287 18.96 3.43 -3.02
CA GLU A 287 19.00 4.87 -2.99
C GLU A 287 20.05 5.39 -2.02
N ALA A 288 20.73 6.47 -2.40
CA ALA A 288 21.60 7.20 -1.50
C ALA A 288 21.40 8.70 -1.67
N GLY A 289 21.39 9.44 -0.60
CA GLY A 289 21.25 10.89 -0.64
C GLY A 289 22.10 11.62 0.37
N PHE A 290 22.46 12.85 0.01
CA PHE A 290 23.17 13.80 0.86
C PHE A 290 22.50 15.15 0.79
N ILE A 291 22.32 15.79 1.94
CA ILE A 291 21.87 17.18 2.05
C ILE A 291 22.92 17.95 2.82
N PHE A 292 23.49 18.94 2.18
CA PHE A 292 24.49 19.84 2.77
C PHE A 292 23.83 21.15 3.19
N ASP A 293 23.92 21.50 4.46
CA ASP A 293 23.56 22.82 4.94
C ASP A 293 24.76 23.75 4.80
N LEU A 294 24.64 24.65 3.82
CA LEU A 294 25.65 25.64 3.49
C LEU A 294 25.23 26.98 4.13
N SER A 295 26.01 27.46 5.08
CA SER A 295 25.73 28.73 5.73
C SER A 295 26.98 29.61 5.80
N ASN A 296 26.80 30.88 5.52
CA ASN A 296 27.76 31.93 5.81
C ASN A 296 27.02 33.15 6.40
N ASP A 297 27.73 34.19 6.79
CA ASP A 297 27.16 35.40 7.41
C ASP A 297 26.10 36.11 6.54
N LEU A 298 26.00 35.78 5.28
CA LEU A 298 25.13 36.44 4.29
C LEU A 298 23.96 35.58 3.80
N MET A 299 24.13 34.25 3.79
CA MET A 299 23.16 33.33 3.17
C MET A 299 23.13 31.98 3.86
N SER A 300 21.93 31.37 3.92
CA SER A 300 21.74 29.95 4.24
C SER A 300 21.18 29.25 3.00
N GLN A 301 21.79 28.15 2.58
CA GLN A 301 21.41 27.37 1.40
C GLN A 301 21.47 25.88 1.72
N LYS A 302 20.68 25.10 0.99
CA LYS A 302 20.74 23.63 1.04
C LYS A 302 21.09 23.11 -0.34
N LEU A 303 22.03 22.19 -0.40
CA LEU A 303 22.37 21.43 -1.59
C LEU A 303 22.04 19.96 -1.36
N ALA A 304 21.15 19.40 -2.17
CA ALA A 304 20.81 17.98 -2.13
C ALA A 304 21.39 17.24 -3.33
N VAL A 305 21.89 16.03 -3.10
CA VAL A 305 22.35 15.09 -4.12
C VAL A 305 21.72 13.74 -3.82
N ASN A 306 20.91 13.23 -4.75
CA ASN A 306 20.25 11.94 -4.64
C ASN A 306 20.68 11.05 -5.81
N LEU A 307 21.00 9.80 -5.51
CA LEU A 307 21.37 8.74 -6.43
C LEU A 307 20.37 7.60 -6.27
N VAL A 308 19.88 7.08 -7.36
CA VAL A 308 18.93 5.96 -7.41
C VAL A 308 19.43 5.00 -8.50
N ASN A 309 19.45 3.71 -8.15
CA ASN A 309 19.80 2.64 -9.09
C ASN A 309 18.65 1.64 -9.15
#